data_1c803b4114770574d6b414934adaf7eb
#
_entry.id   1c803b4114770574d6b414934adaf7eb
#
_cell.length_a   1.000
_cell.length_b   1.000
_cell.length_c   1.000
_cell.angle_alpha   90.00
_cell.angle_beta   90.00
_cell.angle_gamma   90.00
#
_symmetry.space_group_name_H-M   'P 1'
#
loop_
_entity.id
_entity.type
_entity.pdbx_description
1 polymer ?
#
loop_
_entity_poly.entity_id
_entity_poly.type
_entity_poly.pdbx_seq_one_letter_code
_entity_poly.pdbx_strand_id
1 'polypeptide(L)'
;MFNLVLFEPEIPANTGNIGRTCVVTGTRLHLIEPLGFSLDERALRRAGLGYWGNLDLAVYPGWDDFCLRNGLAAHGPEPRLHLLTKKARRTHAESTYRDGDYLVLGKESSGIPEELLARYAESCERIPMLPDKATLANRAAWEHRTGELAEEGYAPAEQAERGQAGGHEALRRQDICGNFIDPTDYRISALNLSNAAAVVLYEALRQTNFPGME
;
A
#
# COMPACT_ATOMS: atom_id res chain seq x y z
N MET A 1 -1.95 -19.30 1.32
CA MET A 1 -3.07 -18.32 1.32
C MET A 1 -2.49 -16.93 1.53
N PHE A 2 -2.82 -15.97 0.65
CA PHE A 2 -2.39 -14.57 0.82
C PHE A 2 -3.22 -13.83 1.87
N ASN A 3 -2.67 -12.73 2.35
CA ASN A 3 -3.30 -11.82 3.29
C ASN A 3 -3.41 -10.45 2.62
N LEU A 4 -4.60 -9.88 2.57
CA LEU A 4 -4.83 -8.55 2.05
C LEU A 4 -5.12 -7.61 3.21
N VAL A 5 -4.38 -6.51 3.30
CA VAL A 5 -4.42 -5.59 4.44
C VAL A 5 -4.87 -4.21 3.96
N LEU A 6 -5.92 -3.68 4.57
CA LEU A 6 -6.37 -2.32 4.34
C LEU A 6 -6.01 -1.45 5.56
N PHE A 7 -5.17 -0.47 5.33
CA PHE A 7 -4.75 0.48 6.34
C PHE A 7 -5.73 1.66 6.36
N GLU A 8 -6.52 1.78 7.42
CA GLU A 8 -7.50 2.85 7.65
C GLU A 8 -8.45 3.08 6.44
N PRO A 9 -9.15 2.06 5.92
CA PRO A 9 -10.01 2.24 4.74
C PRO A 9 -11.18 3.17 5.04
N GLU A 10 -11.50 4.06 4.07
CA GLU A 10 -12.49 5.13 4.25
C GLU A 10 -13.81 4.83 3.54
N ILE A 11 -13.79 4.12 2.42
CA ILE A 11 -14.96 3.92 1.55
C ILE A 11 -15.51 2.49 1.70
N PRO A 12 -16.72 2.32 2.28
CA PRO A 12 -17.29 0.99 2.54
C PRO A 12 -17.52 0.17 1.24
N ALA A 13 -17.82 0.82 0.12
CA ALA A 13 -18.01 0.13 -1.15
C ALA A 13 -16.71 -0.51 -1.67
N ASN A 14 -15.55 0.12 -1.47
CA ASN A 14 -14.26 -0.46 -1.83
C ASN A 14 -13.96 -1.68 -0.96
N THR A 15 -14.11 -1.54 0.36
CA THR A 15 -13.90 -2.65 1.30
C THR A 15 -14.85 -3.81 1.01
N GLY A 16 -16.09 -3.51 0.65
CA GLY A 16 -17.06 -4.53 0.21
C GLY A 16 -16.57 -5.29 -1.03
N ASN A 17 -16.17 -4.58 -2.09
CA ASN A 17 -15.66 -5.21 -3.32
C ASN A 17 -14.40 -6.05 -3.04
N ILE A 18 -13.49 -5.55 -2.21
CA ILE A 18 -12.29 -6.27 -1.80
C ILE A 18 -12.65 -7.52 -1.01
N GLY A 19 -13.59 -7.44 -0.07
CA GLY A 19 -14.09 -8.59 0.68
C GLY A 19 -14.65 -9.69 -0.22
N ARG A 20 -15.38 -9.32 -1.29
CA ARG A 20 -15.85 -10.27 -2.30
C ARG A 20 -14.68 -10.96 -3.00
N THR A 21 -13.66 -10.20 -3.41
CA THR A 21 -12.45 -10.74 -4.01
C THR A 21 -11.76 -11.71 -3.05
N CYS A 22 -11.65 -11.36 -1.78
CA CYS A 22 -11.06 -12.22 -0.75
C CYS A 22 -11.83 -13.54 -0.59
N VAL A 23 -13.17 -13.50 -0.57
CA VAL A 23 -13.99 -14.71 -0.46
C VAL A 23 -13.77 -15.67 -1.64
N VAL A 24 -13.76 -15.15 -2.89
CA VAL A 24 -13.62 -16.01 -4.07
C VAL A 24 -12.19 -16.52 -4.30
N THR A 25 -11.21 -15.89 -3.67
CA THR A 25 -9.79 -16.30 -3.78
C THR A 25 -9.28 -17.05 -2.55
N GLY A 26 -10.09 -17.20 -1.52
CA GLY A 26 -9.66 -17.77 -0.23
C GLY A 26 -8.62 -16.92 0.50
N THR A 27 -8.56 -15.61 0.21
CA THR A 27 -7.62 -14.66 0.83
C THR A 27 -8.20 -14.12 2.12
N ARG A 28 -7.38 -14.00 3.16
CA ARG A 28 -7.77 -13.36 4.40
C ARG A 28 -7.74 -11.84 4.27
N LEU A 29 -8.77 -11.16 4.79
CA LEU A 29 -8.83 -9.70 4.85
C LEU A 29 -8.49 -9.20 6.25
N HIS A 30 -7.56 -8.27 6.31
CA HIS A 30 -7.16 -7.57 7.54
C HIS A 30 -7.54 -6.09 7.42
N LEU A 31 -8.25 -5.55 8.40
CA LEU A 31 -8.60 -4.14 8.47
C LEU A 31 -7.88 -3.50 9.66
N ILE A 32 -7.16 -2.42 9.42
CA ILE A 32 -6.49 -1.63 10.46
C ILE A 32 -7.31 -0.37 10.69
N GLU A 33 -7.74 -0.16 11.93
CA GLU A 33 -8.50 1.02 12.35
C GLU A 33 -7.62 2.29 12.41
N PRO A 34 -8.26 3.50 12.33
CA PRO A 34 -9.71 3.73 12.29
C PRO A 34 -10.34 3.44 10.92
N LEU A 35 -11.57 2.92 10.92
CA LEU A 35 -12.34 2.72 9.69
C LEU A 35 -13.23 3.94 9.44
N GLY A 36 -13.35 4.39 8.17
CA GLY A 36 -14.26 5.45 7.78
C GLY A 36 -15.76 5.05 7.77
N PHE A 37 -16.10 3.83 8.21
CA PHE A 37 -17.43 3.26 8.19
C PHE A 37 -17.63 2.24 9.32
N SER A 38 -18.89 1.88 9.55
CA SER A 38 -19.27 0.85 10.53
C SER A 38 -19.30 -0.54 9.90
N LEU A 39 -18.78 -1.54 10.61
CA LEU A 39 -18.90 -2.97 10.29
C LEU A 39 -20.17 -3.60 10.91
N ASP A 40 -21.17 -2.79 11.31
CA ASP A 40 -22.44 -3.30 11.84
C ASP A 40 -23.12 -4.22 10.82
N GLU A 41 -23.52 -5.41 11.23
CA GLU A 41 -24.21 -6.40 10.39
C GLU A 41 -25.42 -5.84 9.64
N ARG A 42 -26.15 -4.90 10.25
CA ARG A 42 -27.31 -4.27 9.60
C ARG A 42 -26.88 -3.37 8.44
N ALA A 43 -25.76 -2.65 8.58
CA ALA A 43 -25.20 -1.81 7.53
C ALA A 43 -24.67 -2.67 6.37
N LEU A 44 -23.97 -3.75 6.69
CA LEU A 44 -23.43 -4.71 5.73
C LEU A 44 -24.54 -5.42 4.93
N ARG A 45 -25.59 -5.89 5.60
CA ARG A 45 -26.76 -6.50 4.93
C ARG A 45 -27.49 -5.53 4.01
N ARG A 46 -27.68 -4.28 4.42
CA ARG A 46 -28.30 -3.24 3.57
C ARG A 46 -27.46 -2.90 2.34
N ALA A 47 -26.14 -3.02 2.45
CA ALA A 47 -25.21 -2.85 1.34
C ALA A 47 -25.16 -4.06 0.38
N GLY A 48 -25.98 -5.10 0.60
CA GLY A 48 -26.02 -6.29 -0.26
C GLY A 48 -24.81 -7.23 -0.10
N LEU A 49 -24.11 -7.16 1.01
CA LEU A 49 -22.89 -7.93 1.28
C LEU A 49 -23.20 -9.31 1.90
N GLY A 50 -24.07 -10.10 1.25
CA GLY A 50 -24.47 -11.43 1.74
C GLY A 50 -23.32 -12.44 1.88
N TYR A 51 -22.21 -12.23 1.19
CA TYR A 51 -20.99 -13.05 1.27
C TYR A 51 -20.11 -12.73 2.50
N TRP A 52 -20.41 -11.63 3.21
CA TRP A 52 -19.57 -11.16 4.34
C TRP A 52 -19.44 -12.21 5.46
N GLY A 53 -20.45 -13.04 5.67
CA GLY A 53 -20.40 -14.13 6.62
C GLY A 53 -19.39 -15.24 6.28
N ASN A 54 -18.93 -15.31 5.03
CA ASN A 54 -17.93 -16.28 4.56
C ASN A 54 -16.51 -15.67 4.46
N LEU A 55 -16.37 -14.38 4.80
CA LEU A 55 -15.10 -13.68 4.74
C LEU A 55 -14.25 -14.01 5.97
N ASP A 56 -13.05 -14.51 5.76
CA ASP A 56 -12.04 -14.58 6.83
C ASP A 56 -11.52 -13.15 7.08
N LEU A 57 -12.05 -12.53 8.12
CA LEU A 57 -11.83 -11.13 8.46
C LEU A 57 -11.19 -10.99 9.84
N ALA A 58 -10.16 -10.15 9.93
CA ALA A 58 -9.60 -9.70 11.19
C ALA A 58 -9.52 -8.17 11.24
N VAL A 59 -9.78 -7.59 12.42
CA VAL A 59 -9.72 -6.15 12.67
C VAL A 59 -8.70 -5.86 13.77
N TYR A 60 -7.93 -4.79 13.59
CA TYR A 60 -6.83 -4.41 14.49
C TYR A 60 -6.95 -2.93 14.85
N PRO A 61 -6.71 -2.55 16.12
CA PRO A 61 -6.78 -1.16 16.56
C PRO A 61 -5.65 -0.27 16.01
N GLY A 62 -4.64 -0.87 15.37
CA GLY A 62 -3.53 -0.16 14.77
C GLY A 62 -2.48 -1.08 14.17
N TRP A 63 -1.49 -0.46 13.51
CA TRP A 63 -0.42 -1.17 12.81
C TRP A 63 0.41 -2.07 13.71
N ASP A 64 0.79 -1.59 14.87
CA ASP A 64 1.66 -2.36 15.78
C ASP A 64 0.96 -3.61 16.31
N ASP A 65 -0.35 -3.52 16.62
CA ASP A 65 -1.17 -4.66 17.01
C ASP A 65 -1.32 -5.67 15.86
N PHE A 66 -1.50 -5.17 14.63
CA PHE A 66 -1.49 -6.01 13.42
C PHE A 66 -0.17 -6.77 13.29
N CYS A 67 0.97 -6.09 13.37
CA CYS A 67 2.28 -6.72 13.30
C CYS A 67 2.46 -7.78 14.39
N LEU A 68 2.16 -7.42 15.64
CA LEU A 68 2.30 -8.32 16.79
C LEU A 68 1.49 -9.61 16.63
N ARG A 69 0.21 -9.51 16.27
CA ARG A 69 -0.68 -10.68 16.14
C ARG A 69 -0.32 -11.57 14.96
N ASN A 70 0.33 -11.05 13.95
CA ASN A 70 0.72 -11.81 12.76
C ASN A 70 2.21 -12.21 12.75
N GLY A 71 2.94 -11.92 13.83
CA GLY A 71 4.36 -12.26 13.96
C GLY A 71 5.22 -11.57 12.90
N LEU A 72 4.87 -10.31 12.56
CA LEU A 72 5.61 -9.47 11.62
C LEU A 72 6.54 -8.52 12.37
N ALA A 73 7.66 -8.16 11.75
CA ALA A 73 8.55 -7.15 12.30
C ALA A 73 7.85 -5.78 12.27
N ALA A 74 7.63 -5.16 13.43
CA ALA A 74 7.05 -3.82 13.52
C ALA A 74 8.02 -2.72 13.05
N HIS A 75 9.31 -3.02 13.03
CA HIS A 75 10.37 -2.12 12.60
C HIS A 75 11.41 -2.87 11.77
N GLY A 76 11.86 -2.25 10.69
CA GLY A 76 12.90 -2.79 9.81
C GLY A 76 12.37 -3.73 8.73
N PRO A 77 13.26 -4.41 8.02
CA PRO A 77 12.89 -5.26 6.89
C PRO A 77 11.94 -6.39 7.32
N GLU A 78 10.83 -6.53 6.63
CA GLU A 78 9.89 -7.64 6.77
C GLU A 78 9.57 -8.17 5.36
N PRO A 79 10.21 -9.28 4.94
CA PRO A 79 10.12 -9.77 3.56
C PRO A 79 8.73 -10.27 3.16
N ARG A 80 7.83 -10.49 4.14
CA ARG A 80 6.44 -10.91 3.87
C ARG A 80 5.50 -9.73 3.66
N LEU A 81 5.96 -8.49 3.86
CA LEU A 81 5.16 -7.28 3.63
C LEU A 81 5.40 -6.71 2.24
N HIS A 82 4.33 -6.41 1.53
CA HIS A 82 4.30 -5.73 0.24
C HIS A 82 3.42 -4.49 0.36
N LEU A 83 4.02 -3.30 0.48
CA LEU A 83 3.32 -2.05 0.67
C LEU A 83 3.04 -1.40 -0.69
N LEU A 84 1.77 -1.39 -1.10
CA LEU A 84 1.34 -0.85 -2.40
C LEU A 84 1.22 0.68 -2.34
N THR A 85 2.14 1.35 -3.01
CA THR A 85 2.15 2.81 -3.09
C THR A 85 2.63 3.28 -4.46
N LYS A 86 1.98 4.33 -5.03
CA LYS A 86 2.42 4.94 -6.29
C LYS A 86 3.82 5.54 -6.20
N LYS A 87 4.34 5.75 -5.00
CA LYS A 87 5.62 6.36 -4.70
C LYS A 87 6.80 5.39 -4.79
N ALA A 88 6.55 4.10 -4.87
CA ALA A 88 7.60 3.09 -4.96
C ALA A 88 8.32 3.12 -6.33
N ARG A 89 9.60 2.79 -6.32
CA ARG A 89 10.40 2.64 -7.55
C ARG A 89 10.12 1.31 -8.23
N ARG A 90 10.13 0.22 -7.44
CA ARG A 90 9.87 -1.13 -7.91
C ARG A 90 8.41 -1.31 -8.27
N THR A 91 8.14 -1.99 -9.37
CA THR A 91 6.78 -2.37 -9.73
C THR A 91 6.39 -3.69 -9.05
N HIS A 92 5.10 -3.92 -8.85
CA HIS A 92 4.57 -5.17 -8.31
C HIS A 92 4.92 -6.38 -9.19
N ALA A 93 5.13 -6.18 -10.50
CA ALA A 93 5.54 -7.23 -11.42
C ALA A 93 7.02 -7.67 -11.26
N GLU A 94 7.84 -6.84 -10.61
CA GLU A 94 9.24 -7.15 -10.28
C GLU A 94 9.37 -7.81 -8.90
N SER A 95 8.29 -7.86 -8.14
CA SER A 95 8.24 -8.49 -6.83
C SER A 95 8.04 -9.99 -6.92
N THR A 96 8.52 -10.71 -5.93
CA THR A 96 8.30 -12.16 -5.79
C THR A 96 7.36 -12.39 -4.61
N TYR A 97 6.18 -12.92 -4.90
CA TYR A 97 5.17 -13.23 -3.91
C TYR A 97 5.22 -14.70 -3.49
N ARG A 98 4.96 -14.94 -2.23
CA ARG A 98 4.94 -16.26 -1.62
C ARG A 98 3.67 -16.49 -0.81
N ASP A 99 3.28 -17.73 -0.66
CA ASP A 99 2.16 -18.08 0.22
C ASP A 99 2.39 -17.55 1.64
N GLY A 100 1.39 -16.90 2.19
CA GLY A 100 1.47 -16.25 3.50
C GLY A 100 1.89 -14.78 3.49
N ASP A 101 2.22 -14.20 2.33
CA ASP A 101 2.57 -12.78 2.23
C ASP A 101 1.37 -11.86 2.46
N TYR A 102 1.67 -10.63 2.85
CA TYR A 102 0.72 -9.58 3.18
C TYR A 102 0.78 -8.44 2.17
N LEU A 103 -0.30 -8.24 1.43
CA LEU A 103 -0.46 -7.17 0.45
C LEU A 103 -1.15 -5.97 1.11
N VAL A 104 -0.41 -4.92 1.39
CA VAL A 104 -0.86 -3.77 2.19
C VAL A 104 -1.25 -2.62 1.27
N LEU A 105 -2.49 -2.15 1.38
CA LEU A 105 -3.01 -0.98 0.69
C LEU A 105 -3.43 0.08 1.71
N GLY A 106 -3.17 1.33 1.40
CA GLY A 106 -3.53 2.47 2.25
C GLY A 106 -4.93 2.97 2.02
N LYS A 107 -5.33 3.97 2.81
CA LYS A 107 -6.62 4.64 2.66
C LYS A 107 -6.73 5.41 1.35
N GLU A 108 -7.96 5.62 0.91
CA GLU A 108 -8.26 6.19 -0.40
C GLU A 108 -7.77 7.63 -0.56
N SER A 109 -7.84 8.43 0.50
CA SER A 109 -7.51 9.86 0.46
C SER A 109 -6.01 10.15 0.43
N SER A 110 -5.20 9.39 1.18
CA SER A 110 -3.77 9.70 1.40
C SER A 110 -2.83 8.51 1.27
N GLY A 111 -3.35 7.30 1.05
CA GLY A 111 -2.56 6.09 0.97
C GLY A 111 -2.01 5.63 2.33
N ILE A 112 -0.85 4.99 2.31
CA ILE A 112 -0.11 4.57 3.50
C ILE A 112 0.71 5.77 4.01
N PRO A 113 0.77 6.03 5.34
CA PRO A 113 1.57 7.12 5.90
C PRO A 113 3.04 7.05 5.49
N GLU A 114 3.64 8.23 5.20
CA GLU A 114 5.04 8.32 4.74
C GLU A 114 6.02 7.70 5.74
N GLU A 115 5.78 7.88 7.03
CA GLU A 115 6.62 7.30 8.08
C GLU A 115 6.62 5.77 8.04
N LEU A 116 5.46 5.18 7.71
CA LEU A 116 5.33 3.75 7.56
C LEU A 116 6.00 3.27 6.26
N LEU A 117 5.83 4.00 5.16
CA LEU A 117 6.51 3.70 3.90
C LEU A 117 8.05 3.80 4.05
N ALA A 118 8.55 4.83 4.74
CA ALA A 118 9.98 4.98 5.01
C ALA A 118 10.53 3.83 5.84
N ARG A 119 9.76 3.35 6.82
CA ARG A 119 10.13 2.21 7.69
C ARG A 119 10.31 0.91 6.91
N TYR A 120 9.50 0.71 5.86
CA TYR A 120 9.50 -0.50 5.02
C TYR A 120 9.84 -0.19 3.56
N ALA A 121 10.75 0.74 3.31
CA ALA A 121 11.04 1.23 1.95
C ALA A 121 11.37 0.11 0.95
N GLU A 122 12.11 -0.92 1.38
CA GLU A 122 12.46 -2.07 0.56
C GLU A 122 11.26 -2.98 0.22
N SER A 123 10.19 -2.90 0.99
CA SER A 123 8.93 -3.63 0.78
C SER A 123 7.91 -2.85 -0.03
N CYS A 124 8.24 -1.60 -0.43
CA CYS A 124 7.34 -0.78 -1.21
C CYS A 124 7.36 -1.16 -2.69
N GLU A 125 6.17 -1.23 -3.28
CA GLU A 125 5.99 -1.52 -4.69
C GLU A 125 4.80 -0.78 -5.28
N ARG A 126 4.78 -0.58 -6.60
CA ARG A 126 3.72 0.16 -7.29
C ARG A 126 3.09 -0.65 -8.41
N ILE A 127 1.82 -0.37 -8.69
CA ILE A 127 1.20 -0.78 -9.94
C ILE A 127 1.60 0.23 -11.02
N PRO A 128 2.14 -0.19 -12.17
CA PRO A 128 2.47 0.72 -13.27
C PRO A 128 1.22 1.46 -13.77
N MET A 129 1.33 2.77 -13.91
CA MET A 129 0.29 3.64 -14.44
C MET A 129 0.91 4.66 -15.40
N LEU A 130 0.11 5.23 -16.29
CA LEU A 130 0.59 6.33 -17.12
C LEU A 130 1.00 7.51 -16.23
N PRO A 131 2.18 8.10 -16.45
CA PRO A 131 2.62 9.24 -15.67
C PRO A 131 1.71 10.44 -15.94
N ASP A 132 1.28 11.12 -14.89
CA ASP A 132 0.64 12.42 -15.03
C ASP A 132 1.68 13.53 -15.31
N LYS A 133 1.20 14.75 -15.59
CA LYS A 133 2.10 15.88 -15.93
C LYS A 133 3.01 16.26 -14.75
N ALA A 134 2.53 16.12 -13.53
CA ALA A 134 3.32 16.42 -12.32
C ALA A 134 4.44 15.37 -12.14
N THR A 135 4.15 14.10 -12.32
CA THR A 135 5.15 13.02 -12.30
C THR A 135 6.22 13.24 -13.36
N LEU A 136 5.83 13.64 -14.58
CA LEU A 136 6.78 13.93 -15.66
C LEU A 136 7.65 15.15 -15.34
N ALA A 137 7.06 16.22 -14.81
CA ALA A 137 7.80 17.42 -14.40
C ALA A 137 8.77 17.11 -13.24
N ASN A 138 8.33 16.31 -12.27
CA ASN A 138 9.15 15.89 -11.15
C ASN A 138 10.31 15.00 -11.59
N ARG A 139 10.06 14.09 -12.55
CA ARG A 139 11.12 13.27 -13.15
C ARG A 139 12.16 14.12 -13.85
N ALA A 140 11.74 15.06 -14.68
CA ALA A 140 12.65 15.98 -15.37
C ALA A 140 13.48 16.82 -14.39
N ALA A 141 12.84 17.33 -13.31
CA ALA A 141 13.55 18.07 -12.26
C ALA A 141 14.52 17.18 -11.47
N TRP A 142 14.19 15.93 -11.27
CA TRP A 142 15.06 14.93 -10.64
C TRP A 142 16.25 14.58 -11.54
N GLU A 143 16.01 14.29 -12.81
CA GLU A 143 17.06 13.99 -13.80
C GLU A 143 18.05 15.17 -13.94
N HIS A 144 17.56 16.39 -13.90
CA HIS A 144 18.41 17.59 -13.91
C HIS A 144 19.28 17.71 -12.65
N ARG A 145 18.75 17.38 -11.46
CA ARG A 145 19.50 17.37 -10.20
C ARG A 145 20.47 16.20 -10.10
N THR A 146 20.07 15.01 -10.54
CA THR A 146 20.91 13.81 -10.46
C THR A 146 22.02 13.81 -11.49
N GLY A 147 21.90 14.61 -12.55
CA GLY A 147 23.04 14.93 -13.42
C GLY A 147 24.17 15.63 -12.67
N GLU A 148 23.85 16.37 -11.58
CA GLU A 148 24.82 17.00 -10.69
C GLU A 148 25.15 16.11 -9.46
N LEU A 149 24.31 15.14 -9.10
CA LEU A 149 24.38 14.30 -7.87
C LEU A 149 24.49 12.80 -8.19
N ALA A 150 24.89 12.43 -9.40
CA ALA A 150 24.95 11.02 -9.82
C ALA A 150 25.90 10.12 -8.97
N GLU A 151 26.66 10.70 -8.03
CA GLU A 151 27.56 9.98 -7.12
C GLU A 151 26.94 9.75 -5.73
N GLU A 152 25.85 10.43 -5.37
CA GLU A 152 25.17 10.21 -4.10
C GLU A 152 23.88 9.42 -4.34
N GLY A 153 24.02 8.09 -4.24
CA GLY A 153 22.88 7.19 -4.23
C GLY A 153 21.84 7.58 -3.18
N TYR A 154 20.62 7.09 -3.37
CA TYR A 154 19.53 7.09 -2.39
C TYR A 154 20.07 7.03 -0.97
N ALA A 155 19.89 8.10 -0.21
CA ALA A 155 20.18 8.11 1.21
C ALA A 155 19.07 7.33 1.93
N PRO A 156 19.37 6.20 2.63
CA PRO A 156 18.40 5.52 3.46
C PRO A 156 17.80 6.48 4.49
N ALA A 157 16.56 6.22 4.92
CA ALA A 157 15.86 7.02 5.93
C ALA A 157 16.69 7.31 7.20
N GLU A 158 17.64 6.44 7.55
CA GLU A 158 18.59 6.62 8.65
C GLU A 158 19.50 7.84 8.50
N GLN A 159 19.76 8.33 7.29
CA GLN A 159 20.57 9.54 7.08
C GLN A 159 19.71 10.82 7.17
N ALA A 160 18.41 10.72 6.93
CA ALA A 160 17.48 11.82 7.10
C ALA A 160 17.27 12.20 8.59
N GLU A 161 17.40 11.24 9.50
CA GLU A 161 17.27 11.48 10.95
C GLU A 161 18.49 12.20 11.54
N ARG A 162 19.66 12.18 10.90
CA ARG A 162 20.89 12.80 11.38
C ARG A 162 21.11 14.25 10.94
N GLY A 163 20.29 14.74 10.05
CA GLY A 163 20.44 16.10 9.48
C GLY A 163 19.33 17.04 9.88
N GLN A 164 19.55 17.83 10.95
CA GLN A 164 18.88 19.11 11.30
C GLN A 164 17.35 19.22 11.07
N ALA A 165 16.68 20.02 11.87
CA ALA A 165 15.24 20.31 11.91
C ALA A 165 14.54 20.67 10.57
N GLY A 166 15.26 20.73 9.46
CA GLY A 166 14.73 20.86 8.10
C GLY A 166 14.37 19.53 7.41
N GLY A 167 14.80 18.38 7.95
CA GLY A 167 14.64 17.08 7.30
C GLY A 167 13.18 16.63 7.17
N HIS A 168 12.36 16.88 8.17
CA HIS A 168 10.93 16.51 8.15
C HIS A 168 10.11 17.30 7.14
N GLU A 169 10.44 18.55 6.89
CA GLU A 169 9.73 19.37 5.91
C GLU A 169 10.16 19.06 4.48
N ALA A 170 11.41 18.69 4.28
CA ALA A 170 11.91 18.20 3.01
C ALA A 170 11.33 16.82 2.66
N LEU A 171 11.16 15.92 3.66
CA LEU A 171 10.48 14.61 3.49
C LEU A 171 8.99 14.77 3.18
N ARG A 172 8.32 15.81 3.69
CA ARG A 172 6.92 16.11 3.35
C ARG A 172 6.72 16.61 1.91
N ARG A 173 7.76 17.10 1.27
CA ARG A 173 7.74 17.58 -0.12
C ARG A 173 8.24 16.57 -1.13
N GLN A 174 8.88 15.51 -0.68
CA GLN A 174 9.39 14.42 -1.52
C GLN A 174 8.84 13.11 -0.99
N ASP A 175 8.42 12.23 -1.90
CA ASP A 175 8.10 10.86 -1.52
C ASP A 175 9.38 10.07 -1.23
N ILE A 176 9.24 8.84 -0.71
CA ILE A 176 10.36 7.95 -0.39
C ILE A 176 11.28 7.63 -1.61
N CYS A 177 10.84 7.97 -2.80
CA CYS A 177 11.60 7.82 -4.04
C CYS A 177 12.24 9.13 -4.51
N GLY A 178 12.12 10.20 -3.71
CA GLY A 178 12.61 11.53 -4.04
C GLY A 178 11.76 12.30 -5.05
N ASN A 179 10.54 11.82 -5.38
CA ASN A 179 9.63 12.56 -6.23
C ASN A 179 8.97 13.70 -5.44
N PHE A 180 8.84 14.87 -6.06
CA PHE A 180 8.09 15.96 -5.44
C PHE A 180 6.58 15.67 -5.49
N ILE A 181 5.91 15.91 -4.38
CA ILE A 181 4.45 15.84 -4.30
C ILE A 181 3.94 17.27 -4.46
N ASP A 182 3.11 17.52 -5.48
CA ASP A 182 2.33 18.75 -5.58
C ASP A 182 1.03 18.57 -4.79
N PRO A 183 0.88 19.20 -3.60
CA PRO A 183 -0.31 19.06 -2.79
C PRO A 183 -1.55 19.72 -3.43
N THR A 184 -1.38 20.48 -4.51
CA THR A 184 -2.48 21.15 -5.23
C THR A 184 -2.98 20.36 -6.44
N ASP A 185 -2.32 19.25 -6.79
CA ASP A 185 -2.73 18.42 -7.92
C ASP A 185 -3.80 17.40 -7.51
N TYR A 186 -5.05 17.78 -7.63
CA TYR A 186 -6.22 16.92 -7.33
C TYR A 186 -6.61 15.96 -8.48
N ARG A 187 -5.78 15.80 -9.51
CA ARG A 187 -6.09 14.88 -10.62
C ARG A 187 -6.01 13.43 -10.14
N ILE A 188 -6.86 12.61 -10.74
CA ILE A 188 -6.84 11.15 -10.50
C ILE A 188 -5.50 10.61 -10.99
N SER A 189 -4.65 10.24 -10.06
CA SER A 189 -3.31 9.70 -10.30
C SER A 189 -3.12 8.29 -9.74
N ALA A 190 -4.20 7.64 -9.32
CA ALA A 190 -4.17 6.30 -8.74
C ALA A 190 -5.39 5.48 -9.18
N LEU A 191 -5.24 4.17 -9.23
CA LEU A 191 -6.37 3.25 -9.39
C LEU A 191 -7.30 3.34 -8.16
N ASN A 192 -8.58 3.06 -8.39
CA ASN A 192 -9.50 2.79 -7.29
C ASN A 192 -8.95 1.66 -6.41
N LEU A 193 -9.11 1.77 -5.08
CA LEU A 193 -8.54 0.85 -4.11
C LEU A 193 -8.91 -0.61 -4.38
N SER A 194 -10.18 -0.89 -4.70
CA SER A 194 -10.61 -2.26 -4.96
C SER A 194 -10.03 -2.84 -6.27
N ASN A 195 -9.82 -1.99 -7.28
CA ASN A 195 -9.15 -2.40 -8.50
C ASN A 195 -7.65 -2.68 -8.27
N ALA A 196 -6.98 -1.81 -7.51
CA ALA A 196 -5.59 -2.01 -7.14
C ALA A 196 -5.38 -3.31 -6.36
N ALA A 197 -6.24 -3.58 -5.38
CA ALA A 197 -6.23 -4.81 -4.59
C ALA A 197 -6.39 -6.06 -5.48
N ALA A 198 -7.35 -6.04 -6.41
CA ALA A 198 -7.56 -7.15 -7.33
C ALA A 198 -6.35 -7.40 -8.25
N VAL A 199 -5.77 -6.33 -8.82
CA VAL A 199 -4.60 -6.44 -9.71
C VAL A 199 -3.43 -7.10 -9.00
N VAL A 200 -3.07 -6.62 -7.81
CA VAL A 200 -1.90 -7.15 -7.08
C VAL A 200 -2.15 -8.54 -6.54
N LEU A 201 -3.35 -8.80 -6.00
CA LEU A 201 -3.69 -10.13 -5.50
C LEU A 201 -3.66 -11.18 -6.62
N TYR A 202 -4.19 -10.88 -7.81
CA TYR A 202 -4.16 -11.82 -8.93
C TYR A 202 -2.77 -12.02 -9.51
N GLU A 203 -1.89 -11.01 -9.45
CA GLU A 203 -0.48 -11.22 -9.77
C GLU A 203 0.20 -12.15 -8.75
N ALA A 204 -0.04 -11.96 -7.46
CA ALA A 204 0.48 -12.83 -6.42
C ALA A 204 -0.04 -14.28 -6.57
N LEU A 205 -1.33 -14.46 -6.85
CA LEU A 205 -1.93 -15.76 -7.13
C LEU A 205 -1.35 -16.40 -8.38
N ARG A 206 -1.13 -15.63 -9.45
CA ARG A 206 -0.50 -16.11 -10.68
C ARG A 206 0.90 -16.66 -10.41
N GLN A 207 1.71 -15.96 -9.61
CA GLN A 207 3.07 -16.40 -9.26
C GLN A 207 3.08 -17.69 -8.44
N THR A 208 2.03 -17.95 -7.67
CA THR A 208 1.87 -19.17 -6.88
C THR A 208 1.02 -20.25 -7.59
N ASN A 209 0.72 -20.05 -8.88
CA ASN A 209 -0.04 -20.98 -9.70
C ASN A 209 -1.47 -21.25 -9.20
N PHE A 210 -2.16 -20.19 -8.71
CA PHE A 210 -3.58 -20.21 -8.30
C PHE A 210 -3.95 -21.40 -7.38
N PRO A 211 -3.35 -21.55 -6.20
CA PRO A 211 -3.52 -22.74 -5.38
C PRO A 211 -5.00 -22.92 -4.98
N GLY A 212 -5.58 -24.08 -5.34
CA GLY A 212 -6.98 -24.43 -5.03
C GLY A 212 -8.03 -23.72 -5.88
N MET A 213 -7.64 -23.04 -6.95
CA MET A 213 -8.55 -22.38 -7.90
C MET A 213 -8.62 -23.18 -9.21
N GLU A 214 -9.82 -23.23 -9.83
CA GLU A 214 -10.09 -23.88 -11.12
C GLU A 214 -10.12 -22.87 -12.28
#